data_ecc25b6505e1ff8d30ea83d18626abec
#
_entry.id   ecc25b6505e1ff8d30ea83d18626abec
#
_cell.length_a   1.000
_cell.length_b   1.000
_cell.length_c   1.000
_cell.angle_alpha   90.00
_cell.angle_beta   90.00
_cell.angle_gamma   90.00
#
_symmetry.space_group_name_H-M   'P 1'
#
loop_
_entity.id
_entity.type
_entity.pdbx_description
1 polymer ?
#
loop_
_entity_poly.entity_id
_entity_poly.type
_entity_poly.pdbx_seq_one_letter_code
_entity_poly.pdbx_strand_id
1 'polypeptide(L)'
;MRRLFLLFLFVLTLFGAQAQPKWGTWSVVPHVGVSFANLTNDAIHTTDERISHSQTRIGFSGGADVCYQLTDKLALSGGVAYTQAGCNFKDIPADLNAKHGTVFHNAYFNLGYVDVPLLAHIYISKDLALSIGCQPSFLTKATSHTEMQDYETDGKGGIKYDKNEVSEGDVKHWYKKTAFAIPVGISYEYENVMLTARYNFGLSNVYGHDLGDSKNRIITVSVGYKFNL
;
A
#
# COMPACT_ATOMS: atom_id res chain seq x y z
N MET A 1 5.82 3.46 -26.29
CA MET A 1 4.80 2.92 -25.39
C MET A 1 3.82 1.98 -26.09
N ARG A 2 3.16 2.36 -27.19
CA ARG A 2 2.19 1.51 -27.91
C ARG A 2 2.78 0.17 -28.43
N ARG A 3 4.03 0.16 -28.91
CA ARG A 3 4.73 -1.06 -29.37
C ARG A 3 5.13 -2.00 -28.23
N LEU A 4 5.48 -1.44 -27.06
CA LEU A 4 5.79 -2.23 -25.86
C LEU A 4 4.52 -2.92 -25.29
N PHE A 5 3.39 -2.22 -25.33
CA PHE A 5 2.10 -2.75 -24.93
C PHE A 5 1.63 -3.88 -25.85
N LEU A 6 1.82 -3.74 -27.18
CA LEU A 6 1.50 -4.78 -28.17
C LEU A 6 2.42 -6.00 -28.03
N LEU A 7 3.70 -5.80 -27.72
CA LEU A 7 4.65 -6.87 -27.45
C LEU A 7 4.30 -7.64 -26.16
N PHE A 8 3.88 -6.93 -25.14
CA PHE A 8 3.38 -7.53 -23.89
C PHE A 8 2.09 -8.34 -24.13
N LEU A 9 1.16 -7.82 -24.91
CA LEU A 9 -0.06 -8.52 -25.31
C LEU A 9 0.25 -9.78 -26.17
N PHE A 10 1.22 -9.70 -27.09
CA PHE A 10 1.64 -10.81 -27.94
C PHE A 10 2.35 -11.91 -27.13
N VAL A 11 3.19 -11.55 -26.15
CA VAL A 11 3.82 -12.51 -25.23
C VAL A 11 2.77 -13.25 -24.40
N LEU A 12 1.71 -12.56 -23.95
CA LEU A 12 0.58 -13.18 -23.21
C LEU A 12 -0.19 -14.23 -24.03
N THR A 13 -0.21 -14.12 -25.38
CA THR A 13 -0.91 -15.07 -26.26
C THR A 13 -0.10 -16.32 -26.59
N LEU A 14 1.21 -16.33 -26.35
CA LEU A 14 2.10 -17.46 -26.67
C LEU A 14 2.11 -18.57 -25.61
N PHE A 15 1.56 -18.32 -24.40
CA PHE A 15 1.50 -19.32 -23.32
C PHE A 15 0.14 -20.02 -23.34
N GLY A 16 0.01 -21.00 -24.25
CA GLY A 16 -1.19 -21.78 -24.39
C GLY A 16 -1.17 -23.08 -23.60
N ALA A 17 -2.35 -23.46 -23.14
CA ALA A 17 -2.78 -24.82 -22.80
C ALA A 17 -2.25 -25.45 -21.52
N GLN A 18 -2.48 -24.82 -20.39
CA GLN A 18 -2.60 -25.51 -19.10
C GLN A 18 -4.09 -25.77 -18.79
N ALA A 19 -4.39 -26.86 -18.08
CA ALA A 19 -5.76 -27.20 -17.77
C ALA A 19 -6.42 -26.12 -16.88
N GLN A 20 -7.62 -25.70 -17.24
CA GLN A 20 -8.41 -24.80 -16.38
C GLN A 20 -8.56 -25.42 -14.99
N PRO A 21 -8.54 -24.61 -13.90
CA PRO A 21 -8.86 -25.12 -12.57
C PRO A 21 -10.20 -25.84 -12.63
N LYS A 22 -10.23 -27.09 -12.17
CA LYS A 22 -11.50 -27.84 -12.14
C LYS A 22 -12.45 -27.18 -11.16
N TRP A 23 -13.69 -26.99 -11.55
CA TRP A 23 -14.73 -26.52 -10.63
C TRP A 23 -14.89 -27.47 -9.43
N GLY A 24 -15.25 -26.92 -8.27
CA GLY A 24 -15.38 -27.66 -7.04
C GLY A 24 -14.05 -27.95 -6.32
N THR A 25 -12.92 -27.38 -6.75
CA THR A 25 -11.61 -27.57 -6.10
C THR A 25 -11.29 -26.44 -5.13
N TRP A 26 -10.62 -26.82 -4.04
CA TRP A 26 -10.02 -25.90 -3.09
C TRP A 26 -8.56 -25.70 -3.42
N SER A 27 -8.04 -24.53 -3.13
CA SER A 27 -6.60 -24.27 -3.18
C SER A 27 -6.19 -23.29 -2.09
N VAL A 28 -4.92 -23.35 -1.70
CA VAL A 28 -4.31 -22.41 -0.75
C VAL A 28 -3.19 -21.68 -1.47
N VAL A 29 -3.15 -20.36 -1.33
CA VAL A 29 -2.19 -19.49 -2.01
C VAL A 29 -1.43 -18.65 -0.98
N PRO A 30 -0.36 -19.14 -0.36
CA PRO A 30 0.58 -18.29 0.34
C PRO A 30 1.22 -17.32 -0.65
N HIS A 31 1.37 -16.05 -0.23
CA HIS A 31 1.92 -15.00 -1.07
C HIS A 31 2.75 -14.01 -0.27
N VAL A 32 3.70 -13.38 -0.93
CA VAL A 32 4.58 -12.34 -0.39
C VAL A 32 4.81 -11.29 -1.46
N GLY A 33 4.97 -10.04 -1.04
CA GLY A 33 5.14 -8.94 -1.98
C GLY A 33 5.44 -7.60 -1.32
N VAL A 34 5.26 -6.57 -2.11
CA VAL A 34 5.48 -5.18 -1.70
C VAL A 34 4.17 -4.40 -1.75
N SER A 35 4.04 -3.46 -0.84
CA SER A 35 2.96 -2.48 -0.80
C SER A 35 3.50 -1.09 -1.16
N PHE A 36 2.73 -0.35 -1.95
CA PHE A 36 2.92 1.06 -2.25
C PHE A 36 1.72 1.79 -1.66
N ALA A 37 1.92 2.40 -0.51
CA ALA A 37 0.83 3.00 0.27
C ALA A 37 0.95 4.52 0.31
N ASN A 38 -0.20 5.18 0.35
CA ASN A 38 -0.30 6.61 0.61
C ASN A 38 -1.58 6.90 1.40
N LEU A 39 -1.59 8.04 2.09
CA LEU A 39 -2.74 8.59 2.78
C LEU A 39 -3.30 9.78 1.98
N THR A 40 -4.61 9.80 1.74
CA THR A 40 -5.24 10.92 1.04
C THR A 40 -5.37 12.12 1.96
N ASN A 41 -5.21 13.34 1.42
CA ASN A 41 -5.42 14.60 2.14
C ASN A 41 -4.56 14.74 3.41
N ASP A 42 -3.41 14.08 3.45
CA ASP A 42 -2.49 14.15 4.58
C ASP A 42 -1.33 15.09 4.26
N ALA A 43 -1.04 15.99 5.20
CA ALA A 43 0.02 16.98 5.05
C ALA A 43 0.56 17.41 6.42
N ILE A 44 1.85 17.69 6.48
CA ILE A 44 2.48 18.35 7.62
C ILE A 44 2.48 19.86 7.35
N HIS A 45 1.96 20.61 8.30
CA HIS A 45 2.00 22.07 8.32
C HIS A 45 3.09 22.53 9.30
N THR A 46 3.95 23.40 8.84
CA THR A 46 4.97 24.04 9.69
C THR A 46 4.46 25.35 10.27
N THR A 47 5.10 25.85 11.30
CA THR A 47 4.77 27.13 11.95
C THR A 47 4.96 28.33 11.02
N ASP A 48 5.74 28.20 9.96
CA ASP A 48 6.00 29.21 8.93
C ASP A 48 5.13 29.02 7.66
N GLU A 49 3.96 28.34 7.81
CA GLU A 49 2.93 28.13 6.78
C GLU A 49 3.37 27.26 5.57
N ARG A 50 4.54 26.61 5.62
CA ARG A 50 4.94 25.65 4.59
C ARG A 50 4.18 24.32 4.77
N ILE A 51 3.88 23.66 3.66
CA ILE A 51 3.09 22.43 3.63
C ILE A 51 3.89 21.34 2.94
N SER A 52 4.02 20.19 3.59
CA SER A 52 4.52 18.97 2.97
C SER A 52 3.42 17.96 2.82
N HIS A 53 3.08 17.64 1.58
CA HIS A 53 2.06 16.64 1.26
C HIS A 53 2.60 15.23 1.37
N SER A 54 1.69 14.31 1.69
CA SER A 54 1.99 12.88 1.77
C SER A 54 2.48 12.32 0.44
N GLN A 55 3.45 11.42 0.52
CA GLN A 55 4.05 10.70 -0.59
C GLN A 55 3.92 9.18 -0.40
N THR A 56 4.08 8.44 -1.49
CA THR A 56 4.02 6.98 -1.45
C THR A 56 5.14 6.40 -0.59
N ARG A 57 4.74 5.52 0.33
CA ARG A 57 5.63 4.69 1.14
C ARG A 57 5.66 3.28 0.60
N ILE A 58 6.85 2.73 0.46
CA ILE A 58 7.04 1.31 0.10
C ILE A 58 7.11 0.49 1.39
N GLY A 59 6.35 -0.60 1.42
CA GLY A 59 6.27 -1.51 2.55
C GLY A 59 6.24 -2.97 2.13
N PHE A 60 6.09 -3.85 3.11
CA PHE A 60 5.94 -5.30 2.94
C PHE A 60 4.46 -5.68 2.94
N SER A 61 4.11 -6.71 2.16
CA SER A 61 2.82 -7.39 2.24
C SER A 61 3.02 -8.89 2.13
N GLY A 62 2.30 -9.68 2.94
CA GLY A 62 2.38 -11.13 2.86
C GLY A 62 1.29 -11.81 3.66
N GLY A 63 0.84 -12.97 3.16
CA GLY A 63 -0.28 -13.69 3.75
C GLY A 63 -0.60 -14.99 3.03
N ALA A 64 -1.82 -15.47 3.23
CA ALA A 64 -2.35 -16.64 2.52
C ALA A 64 -3.85 -16.48 2.26
N ASP A 65 -4.27 -16.85 1.07
CA ASP A 65 -5.65 -16.91 0.65
C ASP A 65 -6.09 -18.39 0.47
N VAL A 66 -7.30 -18.71 0.89
CA VAL A 66 -7.98 -19.96 0.56
C VAL A 66 -8.96 -19.66 -0.56
N CYS A 67 -8.83 -20.36 -1.67
CA CYS A 67 -9.65 -20.15 -2.87
C CYS A 67 -10.54 -21.37 -3.12
N TYR A 68 -11.77 -21.14 -3.54
CA TYR A 68 -12.71 -22.15 -3.99
C TYR A 68 -13.18 -21.86 -5.40
N GLN A 69 -12.97 -22.80 -6.31
CA GLN A 69 -13.39 -22.68 -7.71
C GLN A 69 -14.87 -23.03 -7.85
N LEU A 70 -15.73 -22.01 -8.02
CA LEU A 70 -17.18 -22.20 -8.17
C LEU A 70 -17.57 -22.70 -9.54
N THR A 71 -16.96 -22.16 -10.59
CA THR A 71 -17.15 -22.53 -12.00
C THR A 71 -15.83 -22.35 -12.73
N ASP A 72 -15.74 -22.74 -14.00
CA ASP A 72 -14.54 -22.53 -14.81
C ASP A 72 -14.12 -21.05 -14.92
N LYS A 73 -15.05 -20.12 -14.71
CA LYS A 73 -14.80 -18.67 -14.83
C LYS A 73 -14.92 -17.89 -13.53
N LEU A 74 -15.34 -18.52 -12.45
CA LEU A 74 -15.59 -17.83 -11.18
C LEU A 74 -14.98 -18.60 -10.02
N ALA A 75 -14.17 -17.92 -9.20
CA ALA A 75 -13.73 -18.43 -7.92
C ALA A 75 -13.99 -17.39 -6.82
N LEU A 76 -14.10 -17.86 -5.59
CA LEU A 76 -14.12 -17.03 -4.39
C LEU A 76 -12.86 -17.29 -3.57
N SER A 77 -12.36 -16.27 -2.93
CA SER A 77 -11.30 -16.44 -1.93
C SER A 77 -11.57 -15.65 -0.66
N GLY A 78 -11.03 -16.17 0.43
CA GLY A 78 -10.91 -15.48 1.69
C GLY A 78 -9.54 -15.73 2.28
N GLY A 79 -8.94 -14.72 2.89
CA GLY A 79 -7.57 -14.86 3.37
C GLY A 79 -7.23 -13.98 4.56
N VAL A 80 -5.98 -14.08 4.98
CA VAL A 80 -5.38 -13.21 5.98
C VAL A 80 -4.01 -12.77 5.48
N ALA A 81 -3.75 -11.47 5.51
CA ALA A 81 -2.47 -10.91 5.13
C ALA A 81 -2.03 -9.84 6.13
N TYR A 82 -0.74 -9.65 6.26
CA TYR A 82 -0.15 -8.49 6.91
C TYR A 82 0.31 -7.51 5.84
N THR A 83 -0.07 -6.23 5.97
CA THR A 83 0.32 -5.18 5.02
C THR A 83 0.85 -3.97 5.77
N GLN A 84 2.04 -3.53 5.38
CA GLN A 84 2.58 -2.25 5.80
C GLN A 84 2.00 -1.15 4.92
N ALA A 85 1.43 -0.12 5.55
CA ALA A 85 0.84 1.05 4.94
C ALA A 85 1.42 2.33 5.55
N GLY A 86 0.77 3.46 5.30
CA GLY A 86 1.16 4.79 5.76
C GLY A 86 1.64 5.66 4.62
N CYS A 87 2.40 6.69 4.94
CA CYS A 87 2.94 7.64 3.97
C CYS A 87 4.29 8.18 4.43
N ASN A 88 5.06 8.67 3.47
CA ASN A 88 6.22 9.53 3.69
C ASN A 88 5.80 10.98 3.47
N PHE A 89 6.60 11.92 3.93
CA PHE A 89 6.46 13.34 3.63
C PHE A 89 7.73 13.85 2.95
N LYS A 90 7.55 14.84 2.07
CA LYS A 90 8.69 15.49 1.43
C LYS A 90 9.42 16.33 2.45
N ASP A 91 10.75 16.31 2.40
CA ASP A 91 11.58 17.17 3.25
C ASP A 91 11.22 18.64 3.08
N ILE A 92 11.21 19.38 4.18
CA ILE A 92 11.02 20.82 4.19
C ILE A 92 12.38 21.48 4.46
N PRO A 93 13.06 22.01 3.42
CA PRO A 93 14.38 22.63 3.56
C PRO A 93 14.32 23.98 4.28
N ALA A 94 15.46 24.51 4.67
CA ALA A 94 15.58 25.85 5.21
C ALA A 94 15.06 26.92 4.25
N ASP A 95 14.37 27.92 4.77
CA ASP A 95 14.01 29.14 4.03
C ASP A 95 15.10 30.20 4.20
N LEU A 96 15.78 30.50 3.13
CA LEU A 96 16.88 31.49 3.13
C LEU A 96 16.41 32.93 3.41
N ASN A 97 15.10 33.20 3.29
CA ASN A 97 14.53 34.50 3.59
C ASN A 97 14.14 34.65 5.08
N ALA A 98 14.04 33.53 5.79
CA ALA A 98 13.75 33.54 7.22
C ALA A 98 15.05 33.62 8.02
N LYS A 99 15.08 34.41 9.10
CA LYS A 99 16.25 34.51 9.98
C LYS A 99 16.50 33.24 10.77
N HIS A 100 15.44 32.51 11.11
CA HIS A 100 15.47 31.23 11.82
C HIS A 100 14.22 30.42 11.46
N GLY A 101 14.30 29.12 11.62
CA GLY A 101 13.21 28.19 11.34
C GLY A 101 13.59 26.75 11.64
N THR A 102 12.73 25.83 11.29
CA THR A 102 12.94 24.39 11.48
C THR A 102 12.87 23.69 10.12
N VAL A 103 13.85 22.85 9.81
CA VAL A 103 13.81 21.92 8.69
C VAL A 103 13.28 20.58 9.16
N PHE A 104 12.56 19.87 8.28
CA PHE A 104 12.02 18.54 8.54
C PHE A 104 12.58 17.57 7.51
N HIS A 105 13.13 16.47 8.00
CA HIS A 105 13.68 15.40 7.18
C HIS A 105 13.10 14.05 7.59
N ASN A 106 13.07 13.09 6.66
CA ASN A 106 12.67 11.71 6.91
C ASN A 106 11.36 11.55 7.70
N ALA A 107 10.39 12.47 7.50
CA ALA A 107 9.10 12.37 8.18
C ALA A 107 8.23 11.29 7.53
N TYR A 108 7.72 10.35 8.33
CA TYR A 108 6.81 9.31 7.86
C TYR A 108 5.89 8.75 8.94
N PHE A 109 4.76 8.23 8.48
CA PHE A 109 3.90 7.33 9.26
C PHE A 109 4.02 5.90 8.75
N ASN A 110 4.19 4.97 9.67
CA ASN A 110 4.24 3.54 9.39
C ASN A 110 3.06 2.84 10.08
N LEU A 111 2.12 2.35 9.27
CA LEU A 111 0.91 1.68 9.73
C LEU A 111 1.00 0.20 9.35
N GLY A 112 0.83 -0.70 10.30
CA GLY A 112 0.74 -2.13 10.07
C GLY A 112 -0.69 -2.62 10.24
N TYR A 113 -1.22 -3.30 9.22
CA TYR A 113 -2.56 -3.87 9.23
C TYR A 113 -2.53 -5.39 9.09
N VAL A 114 -3.45 -6.04 9.77
CA VAL A 114 -3.90 -7.40 9.43
C VAL A 114 -5.16 -7.24 8.59
N ASP A 115 -5.07 -7.67 7.35
CA ASP A 115 -6.13 -7.60 6.34
C ASP A 115 -6.85 -8.93 6.23
N VAL A 116 -8.17 -8.89 6.03
CA VAL A 116 -9.01 -10.07 5.77
C VAL A 116 -9.74 -9.88 4.44
N PRO A 117 -9.05 -10.06 3.29
CA PRO A 117 -9.67 -9.92 1.98
C PRO A 117 -10.71 -11.03 1.73
N LEU A 118 -11.87 -10.66 1.20
CA LEU A 118 -12.89 -11.54 0.67
C LEU A 118 -13.12 -11.15 -0.78
N LEU A 119 -12.75 -12.01 -1.73
CA LEU A 119 -12.67 -11.67 -3.15
C LEU A 119 -13.47 -12.64 -4.02
N ALA A 120 -14.06 -12.09 -5.07
CA ALA A 120 -14.51 -12.84 -6.24
C ALA A 120 -13.47 -12.67 -7.36
N HIS A 121 -13.10 -13.79 -7.98
CA HIS A 121 -12.16 -13.85 -9.10
C HIS A 121 -12.91 -14.23 -10.36
N ILE A 122 -12.81 -13.40 -11.40
CA ILE A 122 -13.41 -13.61 -12.71
C ILE A 122 -12.30 -13.92 -13.70
N TYR A 123 -12.24 -15.14 -14.19
CA TYR A 123 -11.25 -15.59 -15.15
C TYR A 123 -11.60 -15.11 -16.56
N ILE A 124 -10.74 -14.24 -17.10
CA ILE A 124 -10.84 -13.75 -18.50
C ILE A 124 -10.23 -14.77 -19.45
N SER A 125 -9.13 -15.40 -19.03
CA SER A 125 -8.51 -16.54 -19.68
C SER A 125 -8.19 -17.60 -18.63
N LYS A 126 -7.58 -18.71 -19.04
CA LYS A 126 -7.20 -19.78 -18.13
C LYS A 126 -6.27 -19.32 -17.02
N ASP A 127 -5.39 -18.38 -17.34
CA ASP A 127 -4.29 -17.96 -16.49
C ASP A 127 -4.47 -16.55 -15.95
N LEU A 128 -5.46 -15.79 -16.47
CA LEU A 128 -5.68 -14.37 -16.14
C LEU A 128 -7.04 -14.18 -15.49
N ALA A 129 -7.05 -13.65 -14.27
CA ALA A 129 -8.27 -13.33 -13.55
C ALA A 129 -8.28 -11.87 -13.07
N LEU A 130 -9.46 -11.26 -13.09
CA LEU A 130 -9.76 -10.04 -12.37
C LEU A 130 -10.35 -10.39 -11.01
N SER A 131 -10.04 -9.61 -10.00
CA SER A 131 -10.61 -9.78 -8.67
C SER A 131 -11.23 -8.48 -8.15
N ILE A 132 -12.33 -8.64 -7.43
CA ILE A 132 -12.99 -7.55 -6.71
C ILE A 132 -13.59 -8.09 -5.42
N GLY A 133 -13.69 -7.25 -4.39
CA GLY A 133 -14.30 -7.70 -3.14
C GLY A 133 -14.36 -6.66 -2.05
N CYS A 134 -14.32 -7.12 -0.80
CA CYS A 134 -14.25 -6.27 0.37
C CYS A 134 -13.11 -6.74 1.28
N GLN A 135 -12.51 -5.79 1.99
CA GLN A 135 -11.37 -6.04 2.86
C GLN A 135 -11.50 -5.22 4.15
N PRO A 136 -12.00 -5.82 5.23
CA PRO A 136 -11.74 -5.30 6.56
C PRO A 136 -10.26 -5.43 6.92
N SER A 137 -9.73 -4.41 7.59
CA SER A 137 -8.33 -4.30 8.00
C SER A 137 -8.25 -3.89 9.46
N PHE A 138 -7.38 -4.52 10.23
CA PHE A 138 -7.21 -4.29 11.66
C PHE A 138 -5.82 -3.70 11.93
N LEU A 139 -5.79 -2.49 12.50
CA LEU A 139 -4.54 -1.81 12.83
C LEU A 139 -3.81 -2.50 13.98
N THR A 140 -2.62 -2.98 13.71
CA THR A 140 -1.75 -3.65 14.69
C THR A 140 -0.64 -2.73 15.21
N LYS A 141 -0.09 -1.90 14.32
CA LYS A 141 1.02 -0.97 14.62
C LYS A 141 0.78 0.37 13.95
N ALA A 142 1.10 1.48 14.67
CA ALA A 142 1.19 2.80 14.08
C ALA A 142 2.34 3.56 14.74
N THR A 143 3.35 3.92 13.97
CA THR A 143 4.51 4.69 14.46
C THR A 143 4.73 5.89 13.56
N SER A 144 5.13 7.01 14.17
CA SER A 144 5.64 8.18 13.49
C SER A 144 7.15 8.27 13.66
N HIS A 145 7.81 8.81 12.67
CA HIS A 145 9.21 9.18 12.71
C HIS A 145 9.36 10.54 12.04
N THR A 146 10.12 11.43 12.67
CA THR A 146 10.41 12.76 12.11
C THR A 146 11.76 13.21 12.62
N GLU A 147 12.61 13.67 11.72
CA GLU A 147 13.87 14.34 12.04
C GLU A 147 13.67 15.84 11.88
N MET A 148 13.97 16.58 12.93
CA MET A 148 13.83 18.05 12.98
C MET A 148 15.17 18.67 13.29
N GLN A 149 15.47 19.78 12.64
CA GLN A 149 16.69 20.53 12.88
C GLN A 149 16.41 22.02 12.74
N ASP A 150 16.65 22.76 13.82
CA ASP A 150 16.54 24.20 13.78
C ASP A 150 17.71 24.83 13.04
N TYR A 151 17.49 25.96 12.42
CA TYR A 151 18.49 26.70 11.67
C TYR A 151 18.39 28.20 11.88
N GLU A 152 19.54 28.86 11.75
CA GLU A 152 19.65 30.32 11.67
C GLU A 152 20.33 30.73 10.37
N THR A 153 19.85 31.80 9.73
CA THR A 153 20.48 32.38 8.52
C THR A 153 21.13 33.71 8.82
N ASP A 154 22.24 33.97 8.18
CA ASP A 154 22.96 35.25 8.27
C ASP A 154 22.42 36.32 7.27
N GLY A 155 21.40 35.99 6.49
CA GLY A 155 20.83 36.84 5.43
C GLY A 155 21.75 37.05 4.22
N LYS A 156 22.92 36.40 4.18
CA LYS A 156 23.90 36.43 3.07
C LYS A 156 24.07 35.08 2.40
N GLY A 157 23.20 34.10 2.74
CA GLY A 157 23.23 32.74 2.22
C GLY A 157 23.96 31.73 3.11
N GLY A 158 24.53 32.16 4.24
CA GLY A 158 25.08 31.27 5.27
C GLY A 158 23.95 30.72 6.13
N ILE A 159 23.95 29.38 6.36
CA ILE A 159 23.01 28.70 7.23
C ILE A 159 23.82 27.97 8.30
N LYS A 160 23.43 28.19 9.55
CA LYS A 160 23.93 27.44 10.69
C LYS A 160 22.82 26.55 11.20
N TYR A 161 23.06 25.25 11.22
CA TYR A 161 22.13 24.25 11.74
C TYR A 161 22.48 23.89 13.19
N ASP A 162 21.45 23.74 13.99
CA ASP A 162 21.59 23.19 15.34
C ASP A 162 21.62 21.66 15.31
N LYS A 163 21.63 21.02 16.49
CA LYS A 163 21.64 19.57 16.61
C LYS A 163 20.36 18.97 16.05
N ASN A 164 20.49 17.92 15.25
CA ASN A 164 19.34 17.16 14.76
C ASN A 164 18.61 16.47 15.91
N GLU A 165 17.30 16.68 16.01
CA GLU A 165 16.41 16.03 16.95
C GLU A 165 15.56 15.00 16.23
N VAL A 166 15.58 13.75 16.72
CA VAL A 166 14.80 12.65 16.17
C VAL A 166 13.62 12.42 17.09
N SER A 167 12.41 12.56 16.57
CA SER A 167 11.17 12.24 17.26
C SER A 167 10.60 10.95 16.70
N GLU A 168 10.52 9.92 17.52
CA GLU A 168 9.86 8.65 17.24
C GLU A 168 8.79 8.38 18.31
N GLY A 169 7.63 7.87 17.86
CA GLY A 169 6.55 7.60 18.82
C GLY A 169 5.52 6.61 18.32
N ASP A 170 4.85 5.96 19.27
CA ASP A 170 3.62 5.21 19.01
C ASP A 170 2.47 6.21 18.91
N VAL A 171 1.87 6.26 17.71
CA VAL A 171 0.74 7.14 17.40
C VAL A 171 -0.56 6.36 17.18
N LYS A 172 -0.62 5.11 17.61
CA LYS A 172 -1.76 4.22 17.42
C LYS A 172 -3.08 4.80 17.93
N HIS A 173 -3.03 5.63 18.98
CA HIS A 173 -4.19 6.28 19.54
C HIS A 173 -4.82 7.35 18.63
N TRP A 174 -4.10 7.84 17.62
CA TRP A 174 -4.63 8.77 16.60
C TRP A 174 -5.44 8.07 15.53
N TYR A 175 -5.25 6.77 15.36
CA TYR A 175 -5.80 5.98 14.26
C TYR A 175 -6.95 5.08 14.71
N LYS A 176 -7.92 4.88 13.83
CA LYS A 176 -8.98 3.89 14.05
C LYS A 176 -8.39 2.48 14.03
N LYS A 177 -8.90 1.64 14.92
CA LYS A 177 -8.48 0.23 15.02
C LYS A 177 -8.87 -0.61 13.81
N THR A 178 -9.91 -0.17 13.08
CA THR A 178 -10.47 -0.88 11.92
C THR A 178 -10.57 0.05 10.73
N ALA A 179 -10.27 -0.48 9.55
CA ALA A 179 -10.44 0.20 8.28
C ALA A 179 -11.14 -0.75 7.29
N PHE A 180 -11.78 -0.19 6.27
CA PHE A 180 -12.45 -0.93 5.21
C PHE A 180 -11.98 -0.44 3.85
N ALA A 181 -11.76 -1.38 2.93
CA ALA A 181 -11.38 -1.10 1.56
C ALA A 181 -12.16 -1.97 0.57
N ILE A 182 -12.23 -1.50 -0.67
CA ILE A 182 -12.62 -2.30 -1.84
C ILE A 182 -11.33 -2.63 -2.60
N PRO A 183 -10.86 -3.88 -2.53
CA PRO A 183 -9.77 -4.38 -3.37
C PRO A 183 -10.26 -4.64 -4.79
N VAL A 184 -9.48 -4.18 -5.78
CA VAL A 184 -9.63 -4.52 -7.18
C VAL A 184 -8.27 -4.96 -7.68
N GLY A 185 -8.19 -6.11 -8.35
CA GLY A 185 -6.92 -6.67 -8.75
C GLY A 185 -6.95 -7.45 -10.04
N ILE A 186 -5.77 -7.78 -10.49
CA ILE A 186 -5.47 -8.66 -11.60
C ILE A 186 -4.47 -9.69 -11.14
N SER A 187 -4.67 -10.95 -11.49
CA SER A 187 -3.75 -12.03 -11.21
C SER A 187 -3.46 -12.85 -12.46
N TYR A 188 -2.21 -13.27 -12.58
CA TYR A 188 -1.74 -14.15 -13.65
C TYR A 188 -1.13 -15.39 -13.02
N GLU A 189 -1.57 -16.58 -13.45
CA GLU A 189 -1.10 -17.87 -12.94
C GLU A 189 -0.28 -18.59 -14.03
N TYR A 190 0.92 -19.02 -13.68
CA TYR A 190 1.77 -19.85 -14.52
C TYR A 190 2.35 -21.01 -13.70
N GLU A 191 2.04 -22.25 -14.06
CA GLU A 191 2.53 -23.45 -13.36
C GLU A 191 2.37 -23.37 -11.83
N ASN A 192 1.20 -22.96 -11.33
CA ASN A 192 0.89 -22.70 -9.92
C ASN A 192 1.60 -21.49 -9.29
N VAL A 193 2.50 -20.81 -9.98
CA VAL A 193 3.02 -19.50 -9.53
C VAL A 193 2.01 -18.42 -9.90
N MET A 194 1.54 -17.70 -8.90
CA MET A 194 0.57 -16.62 -9.08
C MET A 194 1.23 -15.27 -8.88
N LEU A 195 1.17 -14.40 -9.89
CA LEU A 195 1.56 -13.00 -9.81
C LEU A 195 0.28 -12.16 -9.67
N THR A 196 0.19 -11.33 -8.63
CA THR A 196 -0.99 -10.53 -8.35
C THR A 196 -0.61 -9.06 -8.19
N ALA A 197 -1.38 -8.18 -8.85
CA ALA A 197 -1.38 -6.74 -8.58
C ALA A 197 -2.78 -6.35 -8.11
N ARG A 198 -2.89 -5.69 -6.95
CA ARG A 198 -4.16 -5.32 -6.32
C ARG A 198 -4.11 -3.86 -5.88
N TYR A 199 -5.16 -3.12 -6.16
CA TYR A 199 -5.38 -1.77 -5.63
C TYR A 199 -6.48 -1.81 -4.58
N ASN A 200 -6.18 -1.37 -3.37
CA ASN A 200 -7.10 -1.30 -2.25
C ASN A 200 -7.62 0.14 -2.10
N PHE A 201 -8.86 0.36 -2.49
CA PHE A 201 -9.57 1.63 -2.32
C PHE A 201 -10.06 1.75 -0.87
N GLY A 202 -9.35 2.46 -0.01
CA GLY A 202 -9.80 2.76 1.35
C GLY A 202 -11.10 3.57 1.33
N LEU A 203 -12.12 3.08 2.04
CA LEU A 203 -13.42 3.73 2.18
C LEU A 203 -13.53 4.49 3.49
N SER A 204 -13.02 3.91 4.56
CA SER A 204 -13.09 4.51 5.90
C SER A 204 -11.99 5.53 6.13
N ASN A 205 -12.31 6.56 6.92
CA ASN A 205 -11.31 7.45 7.48
C ASN A 205 -10.38 6.66 8.42
N VAL A 206 -9.07 6.84 8.28
CA VAL A 206 -8.06 6.17 9.10
C VAL A 206 -7.86 6.85 10.46
N TYR A 207 -8.15 8.13 10.58
CA TYR A 207 -8.01 8.89 11.83
C TYR A 207 -9.17 8.65 12.79
N GLY A 208 -8.87 8.60 14.10
CA GLY A 208 -9.79 8.25 15.19
C GLY A 208 -10.55 9.42 15.74
N HIS A 209 -10.31 10.61 15.60
CA HIS A 209 -10.99 11.82 16.07
C HIS A 209 -10.96 12.90 14.98
N ASP A 210 -11.33 14.12 15.29
CA ASP A 210 -11.42 15.24 14.33
C ASP A 210 -10.04 15.70 13.77
N LEU A 211 -9.15 14.77 13.48
CA LEU A 211 -7.82 15.00 12.90
C LEU A 211 -7.84 15.16 11.39
N GLY A 212 -9.03 15.16 10.79
CA GLY A 212 -9.22 15.27 9.34
C GLY A 212 -9.69 13.99 8.67
N ASP A 213 -10.00 14.09 7.39
CA ASP A 213 -10.45 12.97 6.54
C ASP A 213 -9.27 12.47 5.71
N SER A 214 -8.74 11.32 6.10
CA SER A 214 -7.69 10.63 5.36
C SER A 214 -8.03 9.17 5.15
N LYS A 215 -7.75 8.64 3.96
CA LYS A 215 -8.05 7.26 3.57
C LYS A 215 -6.79 6.58 3.02
N ASN A 216 -6.65 5.30 3.32
CA ASN A 216 -5.60 4.47 2.74
C ASN A 216 -5.80 4.29 1.22
N ARG A 217 -4.71 4.43 0.48
CA ARG A 217 -4.58 4.06 -0.93
C ARG A 217 -3.37 3.16 -1.06
N ILE A 218 -3.62 1.88 -1.34
CA ILE A 218 -2.55 0.88 -1.30
C ILE A 218 -2.57 0.06 -2.58
N ILE A 219 -1.44 0.04 -3.29
CA ILE A 219 -1.17 -0.92 -4.36
C ILE A 219 -0.32 -2.02 -3.74
N THR A 220 -0.70 -3.29 -3.92
CA THR A 220 0.14 -4.43 -3.58
C THR A 220 0.52 -5.19 -4.84
N VAL A 221 1.80 -5.57 -4.94
CA VAL A 221 2.29 -6.49 -5.98
C VAL A 221 2.91 -7.66 -5.26
N SER A 222 2.41 -8.86 -5.51
CA SER A 222 2.81 -10.07 -4.80
C SER A 222 3.02 -11.25 -5.74
N VAL A 223 3.89 -12.15 -5.32
CA VAL A 223 4.04 -13.49 -5.88
C VAL A 223 3.55 -14.51 -4.86
N GLY A 224 2.81 -15.50 -5.32
CA GLY A 224 2.29 -16.60 -4.53
C GLY A 224 2.48 -17.93 -5.23
N TYR A 225 2.23 -19.00 -4.50
CA TYR A 225 2.20 -20.35 -5.04
C TYR A 225 0.86 -21.01 -4.68
N LYS A 226 0.19 -21.57 -5.69
CA LYS A 226 -1.13 -22.19 -5.54
C LYS A 226 -0.99 -23.67 -5.29
N PHE A 227 -1.38 -24.10 -4.11
CA PHE A 227 -1.48 -25.51 -3.73
C PHE A 227 -2.92 -25.96 -3.96
N ASN A 228 -3.14 -26.83 -4.93
CA ASN A 228 -4.44 -27.46 -5.16
C ASN A 228 -4.64 -28.61 -4.15
N LEU A 229 -5.82 -28.67 -3.52
CA LEU A 229 -6.18 -29.65 -2.50
C LEU A 229 -7.10 -30.75 -3.06
#